data_b07fa5266b9b0de22717ad9a19d3e4fe
#
_entry.id   b07fa5266b9b0de22717ad9a19d3e4fe
#
_cell.length_a   1.000
_cell.length_b   1.000
_cell.length_c   1.000
_cell.angle_alpha   90.00
_cell.angle_beta   90.00
_cell.angle_gamma   90.00
#
_symmetry.space_group_name_H-M   'P 1'
#
loop_
_entity.id
_entity.type
_entity.pdbx_description
1 polymer ?
#
loop_
_entity_poly.entity_id
_entity_poly.type
_entity_poly.pdbx_seq_one_letter_code
_entity_poly.pdbx_strand_id
1 'polypeptide(L)'
;MLTIEEMRSYQATKDLLKDKVILVTGASDGIGRVAAKTYAKHGATVILLGRDLKKLEYVYDEIEADGGAQPAIIPMNFSSAIPTEYEQLAINIEQEFGRLDGILHSAGILGDLTPLEMYDPNTWDEVMKVNLRAPFMLTQHLLPLLKRALEASVIFMSSSVGRKA
;
A
#
# COMPACT_ATOMS: atom_id res chain seq x y z
N MET A 1 3.89 18.46 -18.06
CA MET A 1 4.61 17.32 -17.43
C MET A 1 5.75 17.92 -16.63
N LEU A 2 5.87 17.64 -15.35
CA LEU A 2 6.94 18.17 -14.51
C LEU A 2 8.29 17.59 -14.97
N THR A 3 9.32 18.41 -14.99
CA THR A 3 10.70 17.97 -15.23
C THR A 3 11.24 17.19 -14.03
N ILE A 4 12.32 16.43 -14.22
CA ILE A 4 12.98 15.70 -13.11
C ILE A 4 13.47 16.67 -12.03
N GLU A 5 13.91 17.87 -12.42
CA GLU A 5 14.41 18.89 -11.51
C GLU A 5 13.27 19.50 -10.67
N GLU A 6 12.13 19.80 -11.28
CA GLU A 6 10.92 20.25 -10.58
C GLU A 6 10.40 19.18 -9.62
N MET A 7 10.44 17.89 -9.99
CA MET A 7 10.05 16.79 -9.09
C MET A 7 11.00 16.65 -7.89
N ARG A 8 12.31 16.88 -8.07
CA ARG A 8 13.30 16.82 -6.99
C ARG A 8 13.21 18.00 -6.04
N SER A 9 12.84 19.17 -6.54
CA SER A 9 12.68 20.40 -5.75
C SER A 9 11.27 20.58 -5.17
N TYR A 10 10.33 19.69 -5.52
CA TYR A 10 8.95 19.79 -5.04
C TYR A 10 8.85 19.66 -3.53
N GLN A 11 8.24 20.65 -2.90
CA GLN A 11 7.95 20.67 -1.47
C GLN A 11 6.44 20.56 -1.30
N ALA A 12 5.97 19.41 -0.79
CA ALA A 12 4.57 19.23 -0.47
C ALA A 12 4.13 20.15 0.67
N THR A 13 2.96 20.76 0.54
CA THR A 13 2.37 21.55 1.63
C THR A 13 1.97 20.65 2.80
N LYS A 14 1.94 21.17 4.03
CA LYS A 14 1.65 20.39 5.22
C LYS A 14 0.31 19.65 5.14
N ASP A 15 -0.70 20.31 4.56
CA ASP A 15 -2.08 19.81 4.52
C ASP A 15 -2.47 19.27 3.13
N LEU A 16 -1.49 18.88 2.29
CA LEU A 16 -1.72 18.40 0.92
C LEU A 16 -2.70 17.24 0.83
N LEU A 17 -2.69 16.36 1.83
CA LEU A 17 -3.50 15.16 1.89
C LEU A 17 -4.57 15.23 3.00
N LYS A 18 -4.88 16.45 3.46
CA LYS A 18 -5.89 16.64 4.50
C LYS A 18 -7.22 16.01 4.09
N ASP A 19 -7.84 15.31 5.03
CA ASP A 19 -9.12 14.60 4.87
C ASP A 19 -9.10 13.48 3.81
N LYS A 20 -7.93 13.06 3.32
CA LYS A 20 -7.77 11.92 2.42
C LYS A 20 -7.60 10.62 3.20
N VAL A 21 -8.23 9.55 2.70
CA VAL A 21 -8.07 8.18 3.22
C VAL A 21 -7.22 7.39 2.24
N ILE A 22 -6.06 6.91 2.69
CA ILE A 22 -5.07 6.26 1.82
C ILE A 22 -4.67 4.89 2.38
N LEU A 23 -4.85 3.86 1.58
CA LEU A 23 -4.38 2.50 1.88
C LEU A 23 -2.93 2.33 1.43
N VAL A 24 -2.07 1.85 2.32
CA VAL A 24 -0.68 1.51 2.01
C VAL A 24 -0.45 0.03 2.28
N THR A 25 -0.13 -0.74 1.23
CA THR A 25 0.27 -2.14 1.40
C THR A 25 1.77 -2.25 1.68
N GLY A 26 2.19 -3.24 2.48
CA GLY A 26 3.57 -3.33 2.94
C GLY A 26 3.97 -2.18 3.87
N ALA A 27 2.99 -1.62 4.60
CA ALA A 27 3.17 -0.45 5.45
C ALA A 27 4.07 -0.70 6.68
N SER A 28 4.39 -1.96 6.99
CA SER A 28 5.16 -2.33 8.18
C SER A 28 6.67 -2.07 8.07
N ASP A 29 7.23 -1.84 6.87
CA ASP A 29 8.67 -1.72 6.67
C ASP A 29 9.03 -0.97 5.38
N GLY A 30 10.31 -0.60 5.20
CA GLY A 30 10.86 -0.07 3.97
C GLY A 30 10.12 1.15 3.40
N ILE A 31 9.86 1.12 2.09
CA ILE A 31 9.22 2.21 1.35
C ILE A 31 7.78 2.43 1.83
N GLY A 32 7.02 1.35 2.06
CA GLY A 32 5.64 1.44 2.51
C GLY A 32 5.49 2.15 3.86
N ARG A 33 6.37 1.83 4.84
CA ARG A 33 6.41 2.51 6.15
C ARG A 33 6.72 4.00 6.01
N VAL A 34 7.74 4.35 5.23
CA VAL A 34 8.11 5.76 5.02
C VAL A 34 6.98 6.52 4.32
N ALA A 35 6.35 5.92 3.31
CA ALA A 35 5.23 6.52 2.62
C ALA A 35 4.02 6.73 3.54
N ALA A 36 3.66 5.73 4.36
CA ALA A 36 2.57 5.81 5.32
C ALA A 36 2.77 6.97 6.31
N LYS A 37 3.95 7.07 6.93
CA LYS A 37 4.32 8.18 7.82
C LYS A 37 4.29 9.53 7.11
N THR A 38 4.77 9.58 5.87
CA THR A 38 4.79 10.81 5.08
C THR A 38 3.37 11.27 4.74
N TYR A 39 2.49 10.35 4.32
CA TYR A 39 1.09 10.69 4.03
C TYR A 39 0.36 11.19 5.27
N ALA A 40 0.54 10.52 6.43
CA ALA A 40 -0.03 10.97 7.69
C ALA A 40 0.48 12.37 8.08
N LYS A 41 1.78 12.65 7.92
CA LYS A 41 2.38 13.97 8.15
C LYS A 41 1.76 15.08 7.29
N HIS A 42 1.26 14.73 6.10
CA HIS A 42 0.57 15.67 5.20
C HIS A 42 -0.96 15.66 5.36
N GLY A 43 -1.48 15.07 6.43
CA GLY A 43 -2.88 15.17 6.85
C GLY A 43 -3.78 14.01 6.42
N ALA A 44 -3.23 12.95 5.81
CA ALA A 44 -4.04 11.78 5.45
C ALA A 44 -4.34 10.89 6.67
N THR A 45 -5.53 10.29 6.69
CA THR A 45 -5.80 9.08 7.48
C THR A 45 -5.26 7.88 6.71
N VAL A 46 -4.30 7.16 7.29
CA VAL A 46 -3.62 6.06 6.61
C VAL A 46 -4.14 4.71 7.09
N ILE A 47 -4.47 3.83 6.16
CA ILE A 47 -4.78 2.43 6.43
C ILE A 47 -3.49 1.62 6.21
N LEU A 48 -2.95 1.10 7.31
CA LEU A 48 -1.70 0.32 7.33
C LEU A 48 -2.02 -1.16 7.06
N LEU A 49 -1.67 -1.67 5.88
CA LEU A 49 -1.89 -3.06 5.51
C LEU A 49 -0.57 -3.81 5.39
N GLY A 50 -0.48 -4.96 6.06
CA GLY A 50 0.68 -5.84 6.02
C GLY A 50 0.45 -7.12 6.81
N ARG A 51 1.40 -8.06 6.76
CA ARG A 51 1.26 -9.38 7.39
C ARG A 51 1.66 -9.43 8.88
N ASP A 52 2.53 -8.52 9.31
CA ASP A 52 3.08 -8.50 10.66
C ASP A 52 2.39 -7.44 11.51
N LEU A 53 1.44 -7.88 12.34
CA LEU A 53 0.65 -6.98 13.20
C LEU A 53 1.54 -6.14 14.11
N LYS A 54 2.56 -6.74 14.76
CA LYS A 54 3.42 -6.00 15.71
C LYS A 54 4.20 -4.87 15.03
N LYS A 55 4.68 -5.12 13.80
CA LYS A 55 5.35 -4.06 13.03
C LYS A 55 4.37 -2.98 12.57
N LEU A 56 3.12 -3.32 12.26
CA LEU A 56 2.09 -2.34 11.92
C LEU A 56 1.72 -1.49 13.13
N GLU A 57 1.57 -2.10 14.32
CA GLU A 57 1.33 -1.39 15.59
C GLU A 57 2.46 -0.40 15.89
N TYR A 58 3.71 -0.79 15.66
CA TYR A 58 4.84 0.12 15.82
C TYR A 58 4.76 1.34 14.88
N VAL A 59 4.37 1.14 13.62
CA VAL A 59 4.18 2.26 12.66
C VAL A 59 2.99 3.13 13.05
N TYR A 60 1.93 2.52 13.56
CA TYR A 60 0.76 3.21 14.11
C TYR A 60 1.16 4.17 15.23
N ASP A 61 1.89 3.66 16.24
CA ASP A 61 2.37 4.45 17.38
C ASP A 61 3.29 5.61 16.93
N GLU A 62 4.15 5.36 15.94
CA GLU A 62 5.01 6.41 15.38
C GLU A 62 4.18 7.53 14.71
N ILE A 63 3.12 7.19 13.97
CA ILE A 63 2.26 8.18 13.31
C ILE A 63 1.53 9.02 14.35
N GLU A 64 0.99 8.40 15.41
CA GLU A 64 0.33 9.14 16.50
C GLU A 64 1.31 10.03 17.28
N ALA A 65 2.50 9.51 17.58
CA ALA A 65 3.55 10.29 18.26
C ALA A 65 4.02 11.51 17.45
N ASP A 66 4.05 11.38 16.11
CA ASP A 66 4.38 12.47 15.19
C ASP A 66 3.19 13.47 14.99
N GLY A 67 2.04 13.24 15.63
CA GLY A 67 0.84 14.10 15.57
C GLY A 67 0.02 13.92 14.30
N GLY A 68 0.16 12.80 13.60
CA GLY A 68 -0.69 12.40 12.48
C GLY A 68 -2.10 12.02 12.92
N ALA A 69 -3.05 11.95 11.97
CA ALA A 69 -4.37 11.38 12.24
C ALA A 69 -4.24 9.90 12.60
N GLN A 70 -5.08 9.44 13.53
CA GLN A 70 -5.11 8.04 13.95
C GLN A 70 -5.21 7.09 12.76
N PRO A 71 -4.21 6.20 12.53
CA PRO A 71 -4.27 5.25 11.42
C PRO A 71 -5.23 4.10 11.70
N ALA A 72 -5.57 3.33 10.68
CA ALA A 72 -6.20 2.02 10.84
C ALA A 72 -5.19 0.91 10.51
N ILE A 73 -5.31 -0.25 11.16
CA ILE A 73 -4.47 -1.42 10.89
C ILE A 73 -5.31 -2.54 10.30
N ILE A 74 -4.86 -3.11 9.17
CA ILE A 74 -5.43 -4.31 8.58
C ILE A 74 -4.33 -5.36 8.40
N PRO A 75 -4.24 -6.37 9.29
CA PRO A 75 -3.33 -7.47 9.11
C PRO A 75 -3.83 -8.40 8.00
N MET A 76 -3.03 -8.63 6.96
CA MET A 76 -3.37 -9.51 5.85
C MET A 76 -2.12 -10.10 5.21
N ASN A 77 -2.12 -11.43 5.02
CA ASN A 77 -1.04 -12.14 4.34
C ASN A 77 -1.43 -12.48 2.90
N PHE A 78 -0.86 -11.80 1.93
CA PHE A 78 -1.17 -11.98 0.51
C PHE A 78 -0.76 -13.35 -0.05
N SER A 79 0.20 -14.05 0.56
CA SER A 79 0.60 -15.39 0.12
C SER A 79 -0.52 -16.42 0.31
N SER A 80 -1.38 -16.22 1.33
CA SER A 80 -2.46 -17.14 1.69
C SER A 80 -3.86 -16.58 1.48
N ALA A 81 -3.99 -15.29 1.18
CA ALA A 81 -5.27 -14.59 1.09
C ALA A 81 -6.20 -15.20 0.03
N ILE A 82 -7.44 -15.44 0.43
CA ILE A 82 -8.53 -15.93 -0.43
C ILE A 82 -9.46 -14.78 -0.88
N PRO A 83 -10.24 -14.91 -1.96
CA PRO A 83 -11.08 -13.84 -2.50
C PRO A 83 -12.00 -13.17 -1.47
N THR A 84 -12.60 -13.95 -0.56
CA THR A 84 -13.52 -13.44 0.47
C THR A 84 -12.84 -12.53 1.49
N GLU A 85 -11.52 -12.64 1.72
CA GLU A 85 -10.79 -11.75 2.60
C GLU A 85 -10.62 -10.36 1.97
N TYR A 86 -10.45 -10.27 0.64
CA TYR A 86 -10.43 -8.98 -0.08
C TYR A 86 -11.80 -8.30 -0.07
N GLU A 87 -12.87 -9.10 -0.22
CA GLU A 87 -14.25 -8.61 -0.12
C GLU A 87 -14.52 -8.06 1.29
N GLN A 88 -14.18 -8.83 2.33
CA GLN A 88 -14.36 -8.39 3.73
C GLN A 88 -13.55 -7.12 4.05
N LEU A 89 -12.32 -7.04 3.54
CA LEU A 89 -11.49 -5.85 3.66
C LEU A 89 -12.19 -4.62 3.05
N ALA A 90 -12.77 -4.75 1.87
CA ALA A 90 -13.49 -3.66 1.22
C ALA A 90 -14.73 -3.24 2.02
N ILE A 91 -15.49 -4.19 2.56
CA ILE A 91 -16.64 -3.94 3.44
C ILE A 91 -16.20 -3.17 4.70
N ASN A 92 -15.12 -3.61 5.34
CA ASN A 92 -14.63 -2.96 6.55
C ASN A 92 -14.19 -1.50 6.29
N ILE A 93 -13.47 -1.26 5.17
CA ILE A 93 -13.08 0.09 4.78
C ILE A 93 -14.32 0.96 4.43
N GLU A 94 -15.32 0.38 3.79
CA GLU A 94 -16.56 1.09 3.48
C GLU A 94 -17.29 1.51 4.75
N GLN A 95 -17.42 0.62 5.72
CA GLN A 95 -18.10 0.89 6.99
C GLN A 95 -17.40 1.95 7.84
N GLU A 96 -16.07 1.94 7.84
CA GLU A 96 -15.27 2.87 8.66
C GLU A 96 -15.09 4.24 8.00
N PHE A 97 -14.82 4.27 6.70
CA PHE A 97 -14.40 5.49 6.00
C PHE A 97 -15.37 5.95 4.90
N GLY A 98 -16.22 5.08 4.39
CA GLY A 98 -17.19 5.38 3.32
C GLY A 98 -16.59 5.60 1.94
N ARG A 99 -15.30 5.93 1.83
CA ARG A 99 -14.56 6.16 0.58
C ARG A 99 -13.08 5.81 0.73
N LEU A 100 -12.38 5.77 -0.39
CA LEU A 100 -10.92 5.65 -0.43
C LEU A 100 -10.36 6.64 -1.46
N ASP A 101 -9.41 7.48 -1.06
CA ASP A 101 -8.82 8.50 -1.94
C ASP A 101 -7.52 8.02 -2.61
N GLY A 102 -6.90 6.96 -2.09
CA GLY A 102 -5.70 6.42 -2.72
C GLY A 102 -5.30 5.03 -2.25
N ILE A 103 -4.55 4.35 -3.11
CA ILE A 103 -3.87 3.09 -2.79
C ILE A 103 -2.41 3.19 -3.22
N LEU A 104 -1.49 2.87 -2.31
CA LEU A 104 -0.10 2.59 -2.63
C LEU A 104 0.16 1.09 -2.52
N HIS A 105 0.33 0.42 -3.64
CA HIS A 105 0.78 -0.96 -3.71
C HIS A 105 2.30 -1.02 -3.56
N SER A 106 2.79 -1.15 -2.32
CA SER A 106 4.22 -1.24 -1.97
C SER A 106 4.62 -2.61 -1.42
N ALA A 107 3.64 -3.47 -1.09
CA ALA A 107 3.95 -4.83 -0.69
C ALA A 107 4.57 -5.62 -1.85
N GLY A 108 5.65 -6.34 -1.56
CA GLY A 108 6.31 -7.18 -2.53
C GLY A 108 7.32 -8.10 -1.88
N ILE A 109 7.60 -9.21 -2.54
CA ILE A 109 8.66 -10.17 -2.20
C ILE A 109 9.54 -10.40 -3.41
N LEU A 110 10.83 -10.65 -3.18
CA LEU A 110 11.80 -10.86 -4.26
C LEU A 110 11.78 -12.29 -4.80
N GLY A 111 11.47 -13.27 -3.93
CA GLY A 111 11.69 -14.68 -4.24
C GLY A 111 13.17 -15.07 -4.17
N ASP A 112 13.51 -16.17 -4.80
CA ASP A 112 14.88 -16.70 -4.81
C ASP A 112 15.71 -16.11 -5.96
N LEU A 113 17.01 -15.92 -5.70
CA LEU A 113 17.98 -15.52 -6.72
C LEU A 113 18.73 -16.74 -7.24
N THR A 114 18.06 -17.54 -8.06
CA THR A 114 18.58 -18.77 -8.63
C THR A 114 18.45 -18.76 -10.15
N PRO A 115 19.27 -19.55 -10.89
CA PRO A 115 19.06 -19.77 -12.34
C PRO A 115 17.64 -20.29 -12.61
N LEU A 116 17.09 -19.94 -13.76
CA LEU A 116 15.71 -20.26 -14.11
C LEU A 116 15.40 -21.76 -14.06
N GLU A 117 16.34 -22.59 -14.50
CA GLU A 117 16.22 -24.05 -14.49
C GLU A 117 16.18 -24.67 -13.10
N MET A 118 16.56 -23.91 -12.07
CA MET A 118 16.58 -24.33 -10.66
C MET A 118 15.54 -23.60 -9.81
N TYR A 119 14.74 -22.72 -10.43
CA TYR A 119 13.78 -21.88 -9.69
C TYR A 119 12.61 -22.76 -9.19
N ASP A 120 12.31 -22.66 -7.87
CA ASP A 120 11.20 -23.40 -7.29
C ASP A 120 9.85 -22.88 -7.74
N PRO A 121 8.98 -23.72 -8.35
CA PRO A 121 7.64 -23.32 -8.75
C PRO A 121 6.76 -22.77 -7.60
N ASN A 122 6.93 -23.26 -6.37
CA ASN A 122 6.15 -22.77 -5.23
C ASN A 122 6.57 -21.34 -4.85
N THR A 123 7.88 -21.06 -4.90
CA THR A 123 8.38 -19.68 -4.72
C THR A 123 7.86 -18.77 -5.82
N TRP A 124 7.82 -19.23 -7.07
CA TRP A 124 7.21 -18.48 -8.17
C TRP A 124 5.74 -18.14 -7.88
N ASP A 125 4.94 -19.14 -7.50
CA ASP A 125 3.53 -18.96 -7.20
C ASP A 125 3.32 -17.97 -6.04
N GLU A 126 4.16 -18.00 -5.01
CA GLU A 126 4.09 -17.06 -3.90
C GLU A 126 4.41 -15.63 -4.36
N VAL A 127 5.47 -15.44 -5.15
CA VAL A 127 5.83 -14.14 -5.73
C VAL A 127 4.68 -13.58 -6.57
N MET A 128 4.07 -14.41 -7.41
CA MET A 128 2.93 -13.99 -8.25
C MET A 128 1.68 -13.65 -7.43
N LYS A 129 1.42 -14.39 -6.34
CA LYS A 129 0.32 -14.06 -5.42
C LYS A 129 0.51 -12.70 -4.76
N VAL A 130 1.70 -12.42 -4.24
CA VAL A 130 1.98 -11.18 -3.50
C VAL A 130 2.14 -9.99 -4.46
N ASN A 131 2.95 -10.13 -5.52
CA ASN A 131 3.36 -8.98 -6.33
C ASN A 131 2.39 -8.63 -7.46
N LEU A 132 1.53 -9.57 -7.89
CA LEU A 132 0.61 -9.36 -9.01
C LEU A 132 -0.85 -9.58 -8.63
N ARG A 133 -1.19 -10.77 -8.07
CA ARG A 133 -2.58 -11.08 -7.76
C ARG A 133 -3.16 -10.17 -6.68
N ALA A 134 -2.41 -9.92 -5.61
CA ALA A 134 -2.90 -9.10 -4.50
C ALA A 134 -3.18 -7.64 -4.92
N PRO A 135 -2.29 -6.93 -5.64
CA PRO A 135 -2.62 -5.61 -6.19
C PRO A 135 -3.86 -5.60 -7.09
N PHE A 136 -4.02 -6.62 -7.94
CA PHE A 136 -5.23 -6.78 -8.77
C PHE A 136 -6.48 -6.94 -7.92
N MET A 137 -6.50 -7.90 -7.00
CA MET A 137 -7.65 -8.20 -6.13
C MET A 137 -8.03 -7.00 -5.26
N LEU A 138 -7.05 -6.35 -4.62
CA LEU A 138 -7.30 -5.15 -3.84
C LEU A 138 -7.90 -4.03 -4.68
N THR A 139 -7.30 -3.72 -5.82
CA THR A 139 -7.81 -2.66 -6.69
C THR A 139 -9.22 -2.98 -7.16
N GLN A 140 -9.50 -4.23 -7.57
CA GLN A 140 -10.81 -4.66 -8.02
C GLN A 140 -11.89 -4.47 -6.94
N HIS A 141 -11.65 -4.95 -5.72
CA HIS A 141 -12.64 -4.87 -4.64
C HIS A 141 -12.79 -3.45 -4.07
N LEU A 142 -11.73 -2.64 -4.09
CA LEU A 142 -11.74 -1.27 -3.60
C LEU A 142 -12.14 -0.23 -4.65
N LEU A 143 -12.27 -0.61 -5.92
CA LEU A 143 -12.64 0.30 -7.00
C LEU A 143 -13.95 1.07 -6.76
N PRO A 144 -15.02 0.47 -6.18
CA PRO A 144 -16.23 1.21 -5.84
C PRO A 144 -15.98 2.35 -4.85
N LEU A 145 -15.08 2.16 -3.85
CA LEU A 145 -14.73 3.18 -2.85
C LEU A 145 -13.86 4.28 -3.45
N LEU A 146 -12.92 3.92 -4.33
CA LEU A 146 -12.10 4.87 -5.09
C LEU A 146 -12.96 5.78 -5.97
N LYS A 147 -14.01 5.24 -6.60
CA LYS A 147 -14.94 6.02 -7.44
C LYS A 147 -15.79 7.04 -6.66
N ARG A 148 -15.87 6.93 -5.34
CA ARG A 148 -16.57 7.92 -4.48
C ARG A 148 -15.71 9.14 -4.16
N ALA A 149 -14.40 9.04 -4.32
CA ALA A 149 -13.51 10.18 -4.17
C ALA A 149 -13.60 11.12 -5.40
N LEU A 150 -13.46 12.42 -5.18
CA LEU A 150 -13.39 13.39 -6.28
C LEU A 150 -12.17 13.14 -7.17
N GLU A 151 -11.06 12.83 -6.53
CA GLU A 151 -9.79 12.49 -7.18
C GLU A 151 -9.16 11.33 -6.42
N ALA A 152 -9.10 10.16 -7.06
CA ALA A 152 -8.45 8.99 -6.50
C ALA A 152 -7.17 8.65 -7.26
N SER A 153 -6.18 8.13 -6.54
CA SER A 153 -4.91 7.69 -7.12
C SER A 153 -4.62 6.24 -6.75
N VAL A 154 -4.21 5.44 -7.74
CA VAL A 154 -3.68 4.09 -7.51
C VAL A 154 -2.24 4.05 -8.01
N ILE A 155 -1.32 3.76 -7.10
CA ILE A 155 0.12 3.74 -7.37
C ILE A 155 0.64 2.31 -7.20
N PHE A 156 1.30 1.79 -8.24
CA PHE A 156 1.99 0.50 -8.21
C PHE A 156 3.50 0.74 -8.12
N MET A 157 4.12 0.24 -7.04
CA MET A 157 5.58 0.24 -6.94
C MET A 157 6.15 -0.79 -7.90
N SER A 158 6.98 -0.32 -8.82
CA SER A 158 7.73 -1.14 -9.76
C SER A 158 9.23 -1.12 -9.40
N SER A 159 10.04 -1.81 -10.18
CA SER A 159 11.48 -1.86 -9.97
C SER A 159 12.25 -1.54 -11.25
N SER A 160 13.45 -0.98 -11.08
CA SER A 160 14.38 -0.75 -12.20
C SER A 160 14.79 -2.05 -12.90
N VAL A 161 14.81 -3.18 -12.17
CA VAL A 161 15.12 -4.51 -12.76
C VAL A 161 14.05 -4.99 -13.72
N GLY A 162 12.81 -4.49 -13.65
CA GLY A 162 11.77 -4.77 -14.65
C GLY A 162 11.98 -4.02 -15.99
N ARG A 163 12.96 -3.12 -16.09
CA ARG A 163 13.27 -2.32 -17.28
C ARG A 163 14.65 -2.59 -17.87
N LYS A 164 15.50 -3.30 -17.13
CA LYS A 164 16.86 -3.67 -17.55
C LYS A 164 16.95 -5.18 -17.44
N ALA A 165 16.96 -5.84 -18.58
CA ALA A 165 17.36 -7.22 -18.69
C ALA A 165 18.88 -7.30 -18.71
#